data_ec9039a417376862cb7c13f65cf73cd9
#
_entry.id   ec9039a417376862cb7c13f65cf73cd9
#
_cell.length_a   1.000
_cell.length_b   1.000
_cell.length_c   1.000
_cell.angle_alpha   90.00
_cell.angle_beta   90.00
_cell.angle_gamma   90.00
#
_symmetry.space_group_name_H-M   'P 1'
#
loop_
_entity.id
_entity.type
_entity.pdbx_description
1 polymer ?
#
loop_
_entity_poly.entity_id
_entity_poly.type
_entity_poly.pdbx_seq_one_letter_code
_entity_poly.pdbx_strand_id
1 'polypeptide(L)'
;MKTAVIDTGGGLRGIYGAGVFDYCIENSVSFSHCIGISAGSANAASFLAGQKGRNYRFYTDYSMRREYMSVGNLVKNHSYLNLDYIYGELSNTGGEDPLDFDAIMNNPSEYTVVATDAQTGAAKYFTKDDLSRDDYAILKASCCIPGVCRAYEIDDRFYYDGGVSDPVPIEYAFSQGANKVVIILTKPVETEDSFEMEKMCASLLHRRFPNTSSALLKREEKYRNGIALAKKLEAEQKLLIVAPGDIGKLKTLTKDKAMLTELYMQGKKDAQAIADFIR
;
A
#
# COMPACT_ATOMS: atom_id res chain seq x y z
N MET A 1 20.80 -3.48 14.34
CA MET A 1 19.74 -4.46 13.97
C MET A 1 18.91 -3.86 12.84
N LYS A 2 18.70 -4.58 11.72
CA LYS A 2 17.87 -4.07 10.59
C LYS A 2 16.41 -4.38 10.87
N THR A 3 15.58 -3.33 10.95
CA THR A 3 14.13 -3.44 11.15
C THR A 3 13.40 -3.04 9.87
N ALA A 4 12.42 -3.82 9.44
CA ALA A 4 11.58 -3.47 8.31
C ALA A 4 10.14 -3.19 8.75
N VAL A 5 9.45 -2.29 8.04
CA VAL A 5 8.01 -2.12 8.13
C VAL A 5 7.38 -2.44 6.78
N ILE A 6 6.29 -3.21 6.81
CA ILE A 6 5.47 -3.55 5.64
C ILE A 6 4.10 -2.92 5.84
N ASP A 7 3.66 -2.06 4.91
CA ASP A 7 2.26 -1.60 4.85
C ASP A 7 1.56 -2.28 3.66
N THR A 8 0.62 -3.16 3.96
CA THR A 8 -0.10 -3.97 2.95
C THR A 8 -1.15 -3.18 2.17
N GLY A 9 -1.39 -1.91 2.53
CA GLY A 9 -2.37 -1.06 1.87
C GLY A 9 -3.81 -1.53 2.07
N GLY A 10 -4.64 -1.35 1.05
CA GLY A 10 -6.05 -1.75 1.08
C GLY A 10 -7.02 -0.64 0.67
N GLY A 11 -6.65 0.16 -0.31
CA GLY A 11 -7.42 1.32 -0.78
C GLY A 11 -7.62 2.34 0.33
N LEU A 12 -8.86 2.83 0.54
CA LEU A 12 -9.14 3.84 1.57
C LEU A 12 -8.95 3.32 3.02
N ARG A 13 -8.99 2.00 3.25
CA ARG A 13 -8.61 1.45 4.55
C ARG A 13 -7.14 1.64 4.89
N GLY A 14 -6.31 1.96 3.90
CA GLY A 14 -4.90 2.35 4.08
C GLY A 14 -4.70 3.52 5.03
N ILE A 15 -5.76 4.27 5.34
CA ILE A 15 -5.73 5.34 6.35
C ILE A 15 -5.32 4.83 7.75
N TYR A 16 -5.54 3.55 8.05
CA TYR A 16 -5.03 2.92 9.27
C TYR A 16 -3.50 2.96 9.31
N GLY A 17 -2.84 2.56 8.22
CA GLY A 17 -1.39 2.65 8.06
C GLY A 17 -0.89 4.09 8.11
N ALA A 18 -1.65 5.04 7.54
CA ALA A 18 -1.35 6.47 7.69
C ALA A 18 -1.32 6.91 9.16
N GLY A 19 -2.26 6.43 9.98
CA GLY A 19 -2.28 6.67 11.43
C GLY A 19 -1.06 6.07 12.13
N VAL A 20 -0.69 4.84 11.77
CA VAL A 20 0.52 4.17 12.29
C VAL A 20 1.77 4.98 11.96
N PHE A 21 1.96 5.40 10.72
CA PHE A 21 3.14 6.17 10.32
C PHE A 21 3.17 7.57 10.94
N ASP A 22 2.03 8.24 11.08
CA ASP A 22 1.99 9.55 11.73
C ASP A 22 2.34 9.44 13.23
N TYR A 23 1.95 8.37 13.92
CA TYR A 23 2.42 8.06 15.26
C TYR A 23 3.94 7.85 15.28
N CYS A 24 4.50 7.11 14.31
CA CYS A 24 5.93 6.88 14.20
C CYS A 24 6.71 8.18 14.02
N ILE A 25 6.22 9.11 13.17
CA ILE A 25 6.83 10.44 13.00
C ILE A 25 6.79 11.22 14.33
N GLU A 26 5.65 11.27 15.02
CA GLU A 26 5.46 11.99 16.27
C GLU A 26 6.38 11.50 17.39
N ASN A 27 6.73 10.21 17.37
CA ASN A 27 7.53 9.56 18.43
C ASN A 27 8.96 9.21 17.97
N SER A 28 9.41 9.76 16.83
CA SER A 28 10.75 9.53 16.29
C SER A 28 11.09 8.04 16.10
N VAL A 29 10.08 7.23 15.77
CA VAL A 29 10.26 5.82 15.42
C VAL A 29 10.68 5.73 13.95
N SER A 30 11.77 5.04 13.68
CA SER A 30 12.30 4.85 12.32
C SER A 30 12.52 3.36 12.02
N PHE A 31 12.55 3.03 10.75
CA PHE A 31 12.80 1.69 10.25
C PHE A 31 13.97 1.72 9.28
N SER A 32 14.73 0.62 9.21
CA SER A 32 15.83 0.50 8.24
C SER A 32 15.31 0.30 6.80
N HIS A 33 14.10 -0.27 6.66
CA HIS A 33 13.49 -0.57 5.37
C HIS A 33 11.97 -0.40 5.43
N CYS A 34 11.41 0.41 4.55
CA CYS A 34 9.97 0.58 4.38
C CYS A 34 9.51 -0.13 3.09
N ILE A 35 8.56 -1.04 3.20
CA ILE A 35 8.00 -1.81 2.08
C ILE A 35 6.52 -1.48 1.99
N GLY A 36 6.08 -0.97 0.86
CA GLY A 36 4.68 -0.58 0.67
C GLY A 36 4.02 -1.29 -0.51
N ILE A 37 2.78 -1.69 -0.32
CA ILE A 37 1.92 -2.29 -1.33
C ILE A 37 0.69 -1.40 -1.51
N SER A 38 0.31 -1.08 -2.76
CA SER A 38 -0.89 -0.29 -3.03
C SER A 38 -0.86 1.04 -2.26
N ALA A 39 -1.94 1.41 -1.59
CA ALA A 39 -2.00 2.59 -0.74
C ALA A 39 -0.90 2.65 0.33
N GLY A 40 -0.38 1.50 0.77
CA GLY A 40 0.73 1.41 1.72
C GLY A 40 2.05 1.95 1.15
N SER A 41 2.24 1.89 -0.17
CA SER A 41 3.42 2.51 -0.80
C SER A 41 3.40 4.04 -0.64
N ALA A 42 2.24 4.67 -0.85
CA ALA A 42 2.10 6.12 -0.66
C ALA A 42 2.21 6.53 0.83
N ASN A 43 1.69 5.70 1.74
CA ASN A 43 1.85 5.92 3.17
C ASN A 43 3.35 5.94 3.56
N ALA A 44 4.10 4.94 3.11
CA ALA A 44 5.53 4.83 3.36
C ALA A 44 6.32 6.00 2.73
N ALA A 45 5.95 6.46 1.51
CA ALA A 45 6.57 7.61 0.88
C ALA A 45 6.43 8.88 1.74
N SER A 46 5.20 9.19 2.20
CA SER A 46 4.95 10.35 3.06
C SER A 46 5.64 10.23 4.43
N PHE A 47 5.75 9.01 4.96
CA PHE A 47 6.50 8.73 6.20
C PHE A 47 8.00 9.02 6.00
N LEU A 48 8.61 8.53 4.93
CA LEU A 48 10.02 8.77 4.60
C LEU A 48 10.31 10.25 4.32
N ALA A 49 9.33 10.98 3.79
CA ALA A 49 9.37 12.42 3.61
C ALA A 49 9.19 13.20 4.93
N GLY A 50 8.85 12.55 6.04
CA GLY A 50 8.55 13.23 7.30
C GLY A 50 7.27 14.08 7.27
N GLN A 51 6.39 13.87 6.27
CA GLN A 51 5.21 14.70 6.03
C GLN A 51 3.98 14.22 6.84
N LYS A 52 4.03 14.45 8.15
CA LYS A 52 2.92 14.14 9.06
C LYS A 52 1.60 14.76 8.59
N GLY A 53 0.53 13.97 8.65
CA GLY A 53 -0.83 14.39 8.29
C GLY A 53 -1.09 14.45 6.79
N ARG A 54 -0.06 14.33 5.93
CA ARG A 54 -0.25 14.34 4.48
C ARG A 54 -1.17 13.21 4.03
N ASN A 55 -0.88 11.98 4.44
CA ASN A 55 -1.73 10.83 4.10
C ASN A 55 -3.16 10.99 4.64
N TYR A 56 -3.35 11.52 5.86
CA TYR A 56 -4.68 11.77 6.40
C TYR A 56 -5.51 12.66 5.46
N ARG A 57 -4.94 13.78 4.96
CA ARG A 57 -5.63 14.65 3.98
C ARG A 57 -5.97 13.91 2.69
N PHE A 58 -5.06 13.05 2.19
CA PHE A 58 -5.35 12.26 0.99
C PHE A 58 -6.56 11.34 1.17
N TYR A 59 -6.70 10.70 2.32
CA TYR A 59 -7.81 9.80 2.58
C TYR A 59 -9.13 10.51 2.93
N THR A 60 -9.08 11.68 3.58
CA THR A 60 -10.29 12.35 4.11
C THR A 60 -10.77 13.52 3.25
N ASP A 61 -9.90 14.13 2.47
CA ASP A 61 -10.24 15.31 1.69
C ASP A 61 -10.11 15.04 0.17
N TYR A 62 -8.94 14.63 -0.31
CA TYR A 62 -8.72 14.43 -1.73
C TYR A 62 -9.43 13.18 -2.27
N SER A 63 -9.54 12.11 -1.49
CA SER A 63 -10.27 10.91 -1.89
C SER A 63 -11.77 11.17 -2.12
N MET A 64 -12.33 12.20 -1.49
CA MET A 64 -13.75 12.58 -1.65
C MET A 64 -14.03 13.29 -2.98
N ARG A 65 -12.99 13.81 -3.63
CA ARG A 65 -13.11 14.58 -4.88
C ARG A 65 -13.47 13.68 -6.06
N ARG A 66 -14.27 14.24 -6.99
CA ARG A 66 -14.68 13.53 -8.21
C ARG A 66 -13.55 13.32 -9.19
N GLU A 67 -12.55 14.18 -9.15
CA GLU A 67 -11.32 14.10 -9.94
C GLU A 67 -10.55 12.81 -9.66
N TYR A 68 -10.59 12.33 -8.42
CA TYR A 68 -9.94 11.07 -8.06
C TYR A 68 -10.79 9.84 -8.37
N MET A 69 -12.03 9.78 -7.86
CA MET A 69 -12.89 8.59 -7.98
C MET A 69 -14.25 8.95 -8.53
N SER A 70 -14.50 8.58 -9.80
CA SER A 70 -15.80 8.80 -10.43
C SER A 70 -16.07 7.86 -11.60
N VAL A 71 -17.36 7.67 -11.91
CA VAL A 71 -17.79 7.00 -13.14
C VAL A 71 -17.32 7.78 -14.38
N GLY A 72 -17.20 9.12 -14.29
CA GLY A 72 -16.64 9.95 -15.34
C GLY A 72 -15.20 9.56 -15.71
N ASN A 73 -14.38 9.24 -14.74
CA ASN A 73 -13.00 8.74 -14.96
C ASN A 73 -13.03 7.39 -15.70
N LEU A 74 -13.96 6.49 -15.34
CA LEU A 74 -14.10 5.20 -16.00
C LEU A 74 -14.42 5.36 -17.50
N VAL A 75 -15.28 6.32 -17.85
CA VAL A 75 -15.64 6.61 -19.25
C VAL A 75 -14.49 7.28 -20.00
N LYS A 76 -13.82 8.27 -19.36
CA LYS A 76 -12.76 9.07 -19.99
C LYS A 76 -11.43 8.36 -20.07
N ASN A 77 -11.03 7.68 -18.99
CA ASN A 77 -9.67 7.15 -18.78
C ASN A 77 -9.64 5.63 -18.68
N HIS A 78 -10.78 4.95 -18.82
CA HIS A 78 -10.92 3.49 -18.59
C HIS A 78 -10.44 3.04 -17.20
N SER A 79 -10.49 3.93 -16.23
CA SER A 79 -10.08 3.71 -14.83
C SER A 79 -11.02 4.45 -13.91
N TYR A 80 -11.56 3.79 -12.88
CA TYR A 80 -12.42 4.45 -11.89
C TYR A 80 -11.61 5.39 -11.00
N LEU A 81 -10.36 4.98 -10.66
CA LEU A 81 -9.40 5.80 -9.94
C LEU A 81 -8.52 6.57 -10.94
N ASN A 82 -8.41 7.87 -10.75
CA ASN A 82 -7.45 8.71 -11.46
C ASN A 82 -6.16 8.84 -10.62
N LEU A 83 -5.23 7.92 -10.86
CA LEU A 83 -3.95 7.89 -10.15
C LEU A 83 -3.04 9.06 -10.56
N ASP A 84 -3.21 9.60 -11.78
CA ASP A 84 -2.48 10.78 -12.23
C ASP A 84 -2.92 12.03 -11.48
N TYR A 85 -4.18 12.13 -11.07
CA TYR A 85 -4.64 13.22 -10.21
C TYR A 85 -3.95 13.17 -8.85
N ILE A 86 -3.93 12.01 -8.19
CA ILE A 86 -3.38 11.85 -6.84
C ILE A 86 -1.84 11.94 -6.84
N TYR A 87 -1.17 11.14 -7.69
CA TYR A 87 0.28 11.00 -7.70
C TYR A 87 0.96 11.88 -8.78
N GLY A 88 0.21 12.65 -9.53
CA GLY A 88 0.68 13.64 -10.47
C GLY A 88 0.26 15.03 -10.01
N GLU A 89 -0.97 15.46 -10.32
CA GLU A 89 -1.41 16.83 -10.12
C GLU A 89 -1.28 17.33 -8.67
N LEU A 90 -1.68 16.52 -7.68
CA LEU A 90 -1.59 16.91 -6.27
C LEU A 90 -0.18 16.77 -5.69
N SER A 91 0.57 15.74 -6.11
CA SER A 91 1.82 15.34 -5.47
C SER A 91 3.06 15.92 -6.13
N ASN A 92 2.98 16.43 -7.35
CA ASN A 92 4.10 17.04 -8.05
C ASN A 92 4.47 18.42 -7.46
N THR A 93 5.67 18.88 -7.74
CA THR A 93 6.14 20.22 -7.37
C THR A 93 5.17 21.28 -7.92
N GLY A 94 4.66 22.12 -7.02
CA GLY A 94 3.62 23.11 -7.36
C GLY A 94 2.18 22.58 -7.30
N GLY A 95 1.98 21.30 -7.02
CA GLY A 95 0.67 20.73 -6.70
C GLY A 95 0.14 21.24 -5.36
N GLU A 96 -1.10 20.87 -5.04
CA GLU A 96 -1.77 21.32 -3.80
C GLU A 96 -1.13 20.72 -2.53
N ASP A 97 -0.58 19.50 -2.62
CA ASP A 97 0.05 18.78 -1.49
C ASP A 97 1.27 18.00 -2.00
N PRO A 98 2.36 18.70 -2.37
CA PRO A 98 3.51 18.08 -3.02
C PRO A 98 4.20 17.06 -2.10
N LEU A 99 4.65 15.96 -2.69
CA LEU A 99 5.47 14.98 -2.00
C LEU A 99 6.92 15.48 -1.98
N ASP A 100 7.52 15.53 -0.80
CA ASP A 100 8.91 15.96 -0.63
C ASP A 100 9.88 14.87 -1.10
N PHE A 101 10.18 14.90 -2.39
CA PHE A 101 11.10 13.97 -3.05
C PHE A 101 12.49 14.00 -2.44
N ASP A 102 13.01 15.19 -2.14
CA ASP A 102 14.37 15.31 -1.58
C ASP A 102 14.47 14.70 -0.19
N ALA A 103 13.45 14.89 0.63
CA ALA A 103 13.40 14.28 1.95
C ALA A 103 13.37 12.74 1.84
N ILE A 104 12.61 12.15 0.88
CA ILE A 104 12.61 10.70 0.64
C ILE A 104 14.01 10.22 0.26
N MET A 105 14.64 10.88 -0.72
CA MET A 105 15.95 10.46 -1.23
C MET A 105 17.06 10.59 -0.17
N ASN A 106 17.00 11.63 0.66
CA ASN A 106 17.96 11.86 1.75
C ASN A 106 17.69 10.99 3.00
N ASN A 107 16.52 10.38 3.12
CA ASN A 107 16.22 9.50 4.24
C ASN A 107 17.12 8.25 4.19
N PRO A 108 17.80 7.84 5.27
CA PRO A 108 18.71 6.70 5.25
C PRO A 108 18.00 5.35 5.09
N SER A 109 16.69 5.28 5.30
CA SER A 109 15.92 4.03 5.18
C SER A 109 15.84 3.57 3.73
N GLU A 110 15.93 2.28 3.50
CA GLU A 110 15.56 1.68 2.21
C GLU A 110 14.06 1.84 1.98
N TYR A 111 13.67 1.95 0.73
CA TYR A 111 12.26 2.02 0.33
C TYR A 111 11.99 1.05 -0.82
N THR A 112 10.96 0.23 -0.66
CA THR A 112 10.49 -0.69 -1.69
C THR A 112 9.00 -0.49 -1.95
N VAL A 113 8.65 -0.36 -3.22
CA VAL A 113 7.27 -0.33 -3.72
C VAL A 113 7.00 -1.62 -4.47
N VAL A 114 6.00 -2.37 -4.04
CA VAL A 114 5.63 -3.64 -4.68
C VAL A 114 4.58 -3.40 -5.74
N ALA A 115 4.82 -3.87 -6.95
CA ALA A 115 3.85 -3.93 -8.04
C ALA A 115 3.83 -5.34 -8.66
N THR A 116 2.86 -5.61 -9.51
CA THR A 116 2.77 -6.86 -10.28
C THR A 116 3.07 -6.58 -11.74
N ASP A 117 4.10 -7.19 -12.30
CA ASP A 117 4.33 -7.18 -13.74
C ASP A 117 3.16 -7.89 -14.44
N ALA A 118 2.44 -7.15 -15.29
CA ALA A 118 1.20 -7.66 -15.88
C ALA A 118 1.45 -8.78 -16.89
N GLN A 119 2.62 -8.85 -17.51
CA GLN A 119 2.97 -9.86 -18.49
C GLN A 119 3.30 -11.19 -17.80
N THR A 120 4.11 -11.13 -16.75
CA THR A 120 4.63 -12.32 -16.06
C THR A 120 3.75 -12.75 -14.88
N GLY A 121 2.94 -11.86 -14.32
CA GLY A 121 2.18 -12.08 -13.07
C GLY A 121 3.08 -12.15 -11.83
N ALA A 122 4.37 -11.85 -11.96
CA ALA A 122 5.34 -11.87 -10.87
C ALA A 122 5.40 -10.54 -10.13
N ALA A 123 5.82 -10.56 -8.87
CA ALA A 123 6.08 -9.35 -8.12
C ALA A 123 7.31 -8.62 -8.69
N LYS A 124 7.18 -7.30 -8.84
CA LYS A 124 8.26 -6.37 -9.10
C LYS A 124 8.45 -5.52 -7.86
N TYR A 125 9.65 -5.49 -7.36
CA TYR A 125 10.05 -4.66 -6.24
C TYR A 125 10.84 -3.48 -6.77
N PHE A 126 10.18 -2.32 -6.84
CA PHE A 126 10.81 -1.06 -7.17
C PHE A 126 11.49 -0.48 -5.93
N THR A 127 12.60 0.22 -6.12
CA THR A 127 13.38 0.84 -5.05
C THR A 127 13.34 2.37 -5.15
N LYS A 128 14.07 3.08 -4.28
CA LYS A 128 14.24 4.52 -4.40
C LYS A 128 14.83 4.95 -5.74
N ASP A 129 15.69 4.13 -6.33
CA ASP A 129 16.36 4.44 -7.59
C ASP A 129 15.38 4.45 -8.78
N ASP A 130 14.23 3.79 -8.63
CA ASP A 130 13.13 3.81 -9.60
C ASP A 130 12.17 5.00 -9.39
N LEU A 131 12.38 5.86 -8.38
CA LEU A 131 11.56 7.02 -8.09
C LEU A 131 12.18 8.27 -8.70
N SER A 132 11.40 9.03 -9.47
CA SER A 132 11.85 10.29 -10.06
C SER A 132 11.01 11.45 -9.55
N ARG A 133 11.63 12.65 -9.46
CA ARG A 133 10.92 13.86 -9.06
C ARG A 133 9.78 14.15 -10.04
N ASP A 134 8.60 14.45 -9.50
CA ASP A 134 7.40 14.75 -10.27
C ASP A 134 6.94 13.62 -11.22
N ASP A 135 7.54 12.44 -11.08
CA ASP A 135 7.11 11.21 -11.71
C ASP A 135 7.06 10.08 -10.68
N TYR A 136 5.92 9.93 -10.07
CA TYR A 136 5.64 8.89 -9.07
C TYR A 136 5.00 7.65 -9.73
N ALA A 137 5.49 7.25 -10.89
CA ALA A 137 4.97 6.14 -11.69
C ALA A 137 4.92 4.82 -10.93
N ILE A 138 5.93 4.53 -10.10
CA ILE A 138 5.95 3.30 -9.29
C ILE A 138 4.81 3.26 -8.25
N LEU A 139 4.41 4.41 -7.68
CA LEU A 139 3.26 4.50 -6.78
C LEU A 139 1.95 4.25 -7.52
N LYS A 140 1.82 4.82 -8.73
CA LYS A 140 0.66 4.60 -9.61
C LYS A 140 0.55 3.13 -10.00
N ALA A 141 1.66 2.50 -10.37
CA ALA A 141 1.72 1.07 -10.70
C ALA A 141 1.28 0.20 -9.51
N SER A 142 1.81 0.48 -8.31
CA SER A 142 1.47 -0.25 -7.08
C SER A 142 0.00 -0.10 -6.66
N CYS A 143 -0.64 1.04 -7.00
CA CYS A 143 -2.04 1.32 -6.67
C CYS A 143 -3.03 0.95 -7.79
N CYS A 144 -2.56 0.36 -8.88
CA CYS A 144 -3.37 0.07 -10.07
C CYS A 144 -4.16 -1.24 -9.90
N ILE A 145 -5.32 -1.16 -9.23
CA ILE A 145 -6.15 -2.33 -8.89
C ILE A 145 -6.81 -2.91 -10.15
N PRO A 146 -6.63 -4.21 -10.46
CA PRO A 146 -7.32 -4.88 -11.55
C PRO A 146 -8.85 -4.74 -11.47
N GLY A 147 -9.50 -4.45 -12.61
CA GLY A 147 -10.94 -4.24 -12.67
C GLY A 147 -11.41 -2.83 -12.23
N VAL A 148 -10.56 -2.08 -11.51
CA VAL A 148 -10.80 -0.70 -11.09
C VAL A 148 -10.01 0.27 -11.96
N CYS A 149 -8.77 -0.11 -12.32
CA CYS A 149 -7.88 0.62 -13.19
C CYS A 149 -7.42 -0.26 -14.37
N ARG A 150 -7.10 0.38 -15.50
CA ARG A 150 -6.31 -0.29 -16.53
C ARG A 150 -4.86 -0.44 -16.04
N ALA A 151 -4.11 -1.43 -16.58
CA ALA A 151 -2.69 -1.59 -16.26
C ALA A 151 -1.90 -0.29 -16.48
N TYR A 152 -1.06 0.07 -15.53
CA TYR A 152 -0.20 1.25 -15.61
C TYR A 152 1.09 0.92 -16.36
N GLU A 153 1.49 1.80 -17.27
CA GLU A 153 2.65 1.59 -18.13
C GLU A 153 3.87 2.35 -17.61
N ILE A 154 4.99 1.65 -17.47
CA ILE A 154 6.31 2.20 -17.17
C ILE A 154 7.30 1.52 -18.13
N ASP A 155 8.03 2.29 -18.94
CA ASP A 155 9.08 1.80 -19.87
C ASP A 155 8.61 0.61 -20.71
N ASP A 156 7.51 0.77 -21.44
CA ASP A 156 6.89 -0.27 -22.31
C ASP A 156 6.46 -1.55 -21.57
N ARG A 157 6.41 -1.53 -20.24
CA ARG A 157 5.89 -2.61 -19.40
C ARG A 157 4.62 -2.19 -18.68
N PHE A 158 3.71 -3.12 -18.51
CA PHE A 158 2.45 -2.90 -17.82
C PHE A 158 2.48 -3.49 -16.41
N TYR A 159 1.92 -2.74 -15.46
CA TYR A 159 1.89 -3.13 -14.05
C TYR A 159 0.48 -3.03 -13.48
N TYR A 160 0.23 -3.89 -12.51
CA TYR A 160 -0.92 -3.84 -11.62
C TYR A 160 -0.47 -3.76 -10.15
N ASP A 161 -1.46 -3.57 -9.26
CA ASP A 161 -1.30 -3.52 -7.82
C ASP A 161 -0.45 -4.69 -7.30
N GLY A 162 0.50 -4.39 -6.41
CA GLY A 162 1.42 -5.36 -5.84
C GLY A 162 0.74 -6.47 -5.05
N GLY A 163 -0.42 -6.17 -4.46
CA GLY A 163 -1.22 -7.14 -3.74
C GLY A 163 -1.77 -8.28 -4.59
N VAL A 164 -1.64 -8.22 -5.93
CA VAL A 164 -1.97 -9.33 -6.83
C VAL A 164 -0.93 -10.44 -6.75
N SER A 165 0.35 -10.09 -6.77
CA SER A 165 1.46 -11.07 -6.83
C SER A 165 2.08 -11.38 -5.47
N ASP A 166 2.21 -10.37 -4.60
CA ASP A 166 2.76 -10.51 -3.25
C ASP A 166 2.04 -9.61 -2.24
N PRO A 167 0.88 -10.07 -1.71
CA PRO A 167 0.06 -9.27 -0.80
C PRO A 167 0.65 -9.10 0.60
N VAL A 168 1.63 -9.94 0.98
CA VAL A 168 2.22 -9.99 2.32
C VAL A 168 3.72 -10.33 2.21
N PRO A 169 4.59 -9.38 1.78
CA PRO A 169 5.99 -9.63 1.39
C PRO A 169 6.94 -9.82 2.59
N ILE A 170 6.60 -10.70 3.52
CA ILE A 170 7.41 -11.01 4.70
C ILE A 170 8.71 -11.70 4.30
N GLU A 171 8.63 -12.71 3.40
CA GLU A 171 9.82 -13.43 2.93
C GLU A 171 10.79 -12.49 2.21
N TYR A 172 10.25 -11.55 1.41
CA TYR A 172 11.08 -10.52 0.79
C TYR A 172 11.78 -9.66 1.84
N ALA A 173 11.09 -9.16 2.87
CA ALA A 173 11.70 -8.35 3.92
C ALA A 173 12.88 -9.08 4.61
N PHE A 174 12.71 -10.36 4.95
CA PHE A 174 13.80 -11.15 5.54
C PHE A 174 14.91 -11.44 4.54
N SER A 175 14.63 -11.67 3.26
CA SER A 175 15.64 -11.85 2.21
C SER A 175 16.51 -10.62 2.01
N GLN A 176 15.97 -9.42 2.32
CA GLN A 176 16.72 -8.16 2.32
C GLN A 176 17.47 -7.91 3.63
N GLY A 177 17.57 -8.92 4.51
CA GLY A 177 18.35 -8.87 5.73
C GLY A 177 17.66 -8.26 6.94
N ALA A 178 16.34 -8.11 6.94
CA ALA A 178 15.62 -7.70 8.13
C ALA A 178 15.80 -8.71 9.27
N ASN A 179 16.01 -8.22 10.48
CA ASN A 179 16.06 -9.03 11.70
C ASN A 179 14.71 -9.07 12.40
N LYS A 180 13.99 -7.93 12.35
CA LYS A 180 12.64 -7.77 12.86
C LYS A 180 11.76 -7.10 11.79
N VAL A 181 10.49 -7.48 11.74
CA VAL A 181 9.51 -6.94 10.80
C VAL A 181 8.28 -6.44 11.56
N VAL A 182 7.81 -5.24 11.24
CA VAL A 182 6.48 -4.77 11.61
C VAL A 182 5.60 -4.89 10.38
N ILE A 183 4.46 -5.57 10.49
CA ILE A 183 3.49 -5.62 9.40
C ILE A 183 2.21 -4.87 9.77
N ILE A 184 1.81 -3.93 8.93
CA ILE A 184 0.59 -3.14 9.05
C ILE A 184 -0.46 -3.76 8.13
N LEU A 185 -1.51 -4.31 8.73
CA LEU A 185 -2.70 -4.79 8.04
C LEU A 185 -3.80 -3.74 8.18
N THR A 186 -4.70 -3.66 7.22
CA THR A 186 -5.79 -2.66 7.22
C THR A 186 -7.18 -3.26 7.42
N LYS A 187 -7.20 -4.47 7.96
CA LYS A 187 -8.37 -5.24 8.37
C LYS A 187 -7.98 -6.18 9.51
N PRO A 188 -8.95 -6.66 10.29
CA PRO A 188 -8.68 -7.63 11.36
C PRO A 188 -7.95 -8.86 10.83
N VAL A 189 -7.03 -9.40 11.63
CA VAL A 189 -6.20 -10.58 11.26
C VAL A 189 -7.06 -11.81 10.93
N GLU A 190 -8.19 -11.97 11.61
CA GLU A 190 -9.10 -13.11 11.48
C GLU A 190 -10.22 -12.87 10.43
N THR A 191 -10.11 -11.82 9.61
CA THR A 191 -11.15 -11.55 8.61
C THR A 191 -11.14 -12.61 7.51
N GLU A 192 -12.30 -13.24 7.31
CA GLU A 192 -12.55 -14.04 6.12
C GLU A 192 -12.92 -13.12 4.95
N ASP A 193 -12.07 -13.07 3.94
CA ASP A 193 -12.35 -12.31 2.72
C ASP A 193 -13.16 -13.13 1.73
N SER A 194 -14.05 -12.44 1.02
CA SER A 194 -14.62 -12.94 -0.22
C SER A 194 -13.71 -12.53 -1.38
N PHE A 195 -13.18 -13.50 -2.10
CA PHE A 195 -12.31 -13.31 -3.27
C PHE A 195 -13.09 -13.39 -4.60
N GLU A 196 -14.39 -13.13 -4.57
CA GLU A 196 -15.24 -13.18 -5.79
C GLU A 196 -14.89 -12.08 -6.79
N MET A 197 -14.49 -10.90 -6.30
CA MET A 197 -14.05 -9.80 -7.15
C MET A 197 -12.76 -10.19 -7.90
N GLU A 198 -11.82 -10.84 -7.24
CA GLU A 198 -10.57 -11.30 -7.84
C GLU A 198 -10.83 -12.34 -8.92
N LYS A 199 -11.76 -13.26 -8.72
CA LYS A 199 -12.15 -14.25 -9.73
C LYS A 199 -12.77 -13.58 -10.96
N MET A 200 -13.63 -12.59 -10.76
CA MET A 200 -14.22 -11.82 -11.86
C MET A 200 -13.13 -11.05 -12.64
N CYS A 201 -12.24 -10.36 -11.94
CA CYS A 201 -11.14 -9.64 -12.57
C CYS A 201 -10.18 -10.59 -13.31
N ALA A 202 -9.89 -11.76 -12.74
CA ALA A 202 -9.07 -12.78 -13.40
C ALA A 202 -9.69 -13.20 -14.75
N SER A 203 -11.02 -13.43 -14.79
CA SER A 203 -11.72 -13.75 -16.03
C SER A 203 -11.60 -12.66 -17.09
N LEU A 204 -11.72 -11.38 -16.68
CA LEU A 204 -11.60 -10.23 -17.58
C LEU A 204 -10.18 -10.08 -18.15
N LEU A 205 -9.16 -10.37 -17.34
CA LEU A 205 -7.75 -10.22 -17.72
C LEU A 205 -7.20 -11.41 -18.51
N HIS A 206 -7.84 -12.56 -18.45
CA HIS A 206 -7.30 -13.82 -18.97
C HIS A 206 -6.76 -13.76 -20.41
N ARG A 207 -7.45 -13.00 -21.30
CA ARG A 207 -7.01 -12.90 -22.72
C ARG A 207 -5.79 -12.01 -22.90
N ARG A 208 -5.69 -10.90 -22.16
CA ARG A 208 -4.63 -9.90 -22.34
C ARG A 208 -3.43 -10.18 -21.43
N PHE A 209 -3.66 -10.61 -20.22
CA PHE A 209 -2.67 -10.84 -19.17
C PHE A 209 -2.94 -12.19 -18.46
N PRO A 210 -2.72 -13.33 -19.13
CA PRO A 210 -3.05 -14.65 -18.58
C PRO A 210 -2.30 -14.98 -17.29
N ASN A 211 -1.05 -14.51 -17.17
CA ASN A 211 -0.24 -14.74 -15.97
C ASN A 211 -0.73 -13.92 -14.77
N THR A 212 -1.15 -12.67 -14.98
CA THR A 212 -1.81 -11.86 -13.94
C THR A 212 -3.15 -12.46 -13.54
N SER A 213 -3.92 -12.96 -14.50
CA SER A 213 -5.16 -13.72 -14.22
C SER A 213 -4.87 -14.90 -13.28
N SER A 214 -3.85 -15.69 -13.57
CA SER A 214 -3.41 -16.81 -12.72
C SER A 214 -2.95 -16.34 -11.34
N ALA A 215 -2.21 -15.23 -11.25
CA ALA A 215 -1.76 -14.65 -9.98
C ALA A 215 -2.95 -14.22 -9.10
N LEU A 216 -3.97 -13.57 -9.69
CA LEU A 216 -5.21 -13.20 -9.00
C LEU A 216 -5.93 -14.41 -8.40
N LEU A 217 -6.02 -15.52 -9.13
CA LEU A 217 -6.66 -16.75 -8.63
C LEU A 217 -5.89 -17.37 -7.45
N LYS A 218 -4.58 -17.15 -7.36
CA LYS A 218 -3.71 -17.63 -6.27
C LYS A 218 -3.56 -16.64 -5.12
N ARG A 219 -4.10 -15.42 -5.26
CA ARG A 219 -3.92 -14.34 -4.29
C ARG A 219 -4.45 -14.70 -2.90
N GLU A 220 -5.61 -15.37 -2.84
CA GLU A 220 -6.20 -15.84 -1.58
C GLU A 220 -5.24 -16.75 -0.82
N GLU A 221 -4.73 -17.77 -1.49
CA GLU A 221 -3.78 -18.73 -0.91
C GLU A 221 -2.52 -18.03 -0.40
N LYS A 222 -1.94 -17.15 -1.24
CA LYS A 222 -0.74 -16.36 -0.86
C LYS A 222 -0.99 -15.49 0.36
N TYR A 223 -2.14 -14.81 0.40
CA TYR A 223 -2.51 -13.97 1.54
C TYR A 223 -2.64 -14.80 2.82
N ARG A 224 -3.37 -15.92 2.77
CA ARG A 224 -3.54 -16.82 3.92
C ARG A 224 -2.21 -17.38 4.41
N ASN A 225 -1.35 -17.82 3.50
CA ASN A 225 -0.01 -18.31 3.84
C ASN A 225 0.86 -17.21 4.47
N GLY A 226 0.80 -15.99 3.94
CA GLY A 226 1.50 -14.82 4.50
C GLY A 226 1.04 -14.49 5.92
N ILE A 227 -0.28 -14.52 6.19
CA ILE A 227 -0.83 -14.29 7.54
C ILE A 227 -0.42 -15.43 8.49
N ALA A 228 -0.45 -16.68 8.04
CA ALA A 228 0.01 -17.82 8.86
C ALA A 228 1.51 -17.68 9.21
N LEU A 229 2.33 -17.26 8.25
CA LEU A 229 3.75 -16.98 8.49
C LEU A 229 3.92 -15.80 9.47
N ALA A 230 3.13 -14.73 9.32
CA ALA A 230 3.17 -13.60 10.24
C ALA A 230 2.90 -14.02 11.69
N LYS A 231 1.83 -14.79 11.92
CA LYS A 231 1.49 -15.33 13.27
C LYS A 231 2.60 -16.20 13.86
N LYS A 232 3.19 -17.07 13.02
CA LYS A 232 4.34 -17.90 13.45
C LYS A 232 5.52 -17.04 13.89
N LEU A 233 5.90 -16.06 13.07
CA LEU A 233 7.04 -15.19 13.35
C LEU A 233 6.77 -14.23 14.52
N GLU A 234 5.51 -13.85 14.75
CA GLU A 234 5.09 -13.07 15.92
C GLU A 234 5.29 -13.88 17.21
N ALA A 235 4.91 -15.16 17.22
CA ALA A 235 5.18 -16.06 18.34
C ALA A 235 6.70 -16.25 18.61
N GLU A 236 7.54 -16.13 17.57
CA GLU A 236 9.00 -16.14 17.65
C GLU A 236 9.61 -14.76 18.01
N GLN A 237 8.79 -13.73 18.24
CA GLN A 237 9.22 -12.35 18.50
C GLN A 237 10.09 -11.73 17.38
N LYS A 238 9.97 -12.23 16.16
CA LYS A 238 10.64 -11.72 14.96
C LYS A 238 9.78 -10.77 14.15
N LEU A 239 8.46 -10.80 14.38
CA LEU A 239 7.50 -9.97 13.69
C LEU A 239 6.47 -9.42 14.69
N LEU A 240 5.99 -8.20 14.45
CA LEU A 240 4.84 -7.60 15.13
C LEU A 240 3.74 -7.36 14.12
N ILE A 241 2.55 -7.89 14.38
CA ILE A 241 1.35 -7.58 13.59
C ILE A 241 0.66 -6.36 14.19
N VAL A 242 0.51 -5.30 13.41
CA VAL A 242 -0.28 -4.11 13.73
C VAL A 242 -1.51 -4.14 12.83
N ALA A 243 -2.66 -4.40 13.41
CA ALA A 243 -3.92 -4.59 12.68
C ALA A 243 -5.10 -4.00 13.46
N PRO A 244 -6.12 -3.44 12.79
CA PRO A 244 -7.31 -2.96 13.47
C PRO A 244 -8.12 -4.13 14.06
N GLY A 245 -8.78 -3.88 15.20
CA GLY A 245 -9.67 -4.85 15.81
C GLY A 245 -10.97 -5.02 15.02
N ASP A 246 -11.72 -3.95 14.86
CA ASP A 246 -12.97 -3.93 14.08
C ASP A 246 -12.94 -2.73 13.12
N ILE A 247 -13.35 -2.96 11.89
CA ILE A 247 -13.47 -1.93 10.85
C ILE A 247 -14.94 -1.70 10.43
N GLY A 248 -15.88 -2.33 11.12
CA GLY A 248 -17.32 -2.21 10.85
C GLY A 248 -17.66 -2.53 9.39
N LYS A 249 -18.33 -1.59 8.73
CA LYS A 249 -18.76 -1.75 7.31
C LYS A 249 -17.77 -1.17 6.29
N LEU A 250 -16.57 -0.77 6.70
CA LEU A 250 -15.56 -0.19 5.80
C LEU A 250 -15.11 -1.21 4.75
N LYS A 251 -15.30 -0.84 3.49
CA LYS A 251 -14.75 -1.54 2.33
C LYS A 251 -13.59 -0.75 1.73
N THR A 252 -12.85 -1.38 0.82
CA THR A 252 -11.66 -0.82 0.16
C THR A 252 -11.87 0.58 -0.44
N LEU A 253 -13.08 0.91 -0.92
CA LEU A 253 -13.41 2.19 -1.55
C LEU A 253 -14.53 2.94 -0.83
N THR A 254 -14.77 2.68 0.45
CA THR A 254 -15.79 3.37 1.24
C THR A 254 -15.38 4.82 1.51
N LYS A 255 -16.18 5.77 1.02
CA LYS A 255 -16.00 7.20 1.23
C LYS A 255 -16.85 7.69 2.42
N ASP A 256 -16.42 7.40 3.62
CA ASP A 256 -17.03 7.90 4.86
C ASP A 256 -15.94 8.53 5.73
N LYS A 257 -15.90 9.85 5.77
CA LYS A 257 -14.84 10.61 6.46
C LYS A 257 -14.82 10.31 7.96
N ALA A 258 -15.97 10.10 8.59
CA ALA A 258 -16.04 9.82 10.03
C ALA A 258 -15.42 8.45 10.34
N MET A 259 -15.84 7.40 9.62
CA MET A 259 -15.28 6.06 9.76
C MET A 259 -13.79 6.01 9.42
N LEU A 260 -13.36 6.73 8.39
CA LEU A 260 -11.95 6.82 8.02
C LEU A 260 -11.12 7.50 9.11
N THR A 261 -11.65 8.58 9.71
CA THR A 261 -10.98 9.27 10.83
C THR A 261 -10.85 8.37 12.05
N GLU A 262 -11.90 7.61 12.37
CA GLU A 262 -11.88 6.66 13.48
C GLU A 262 -10.81 5.58 13.24
N LEU A 263 -10.75 5.01 12.04
CA LEU A 263 -9.73 4.01 11.66
C LEU A 263 -8.31 4.58 11.72
N TYR A 264 -8.10 5.85 11.32
CA TYR A 264 -6.83 6.54 11.48
C TYR A 264 -6.40 6.67 12.95
N MET A 265 -7.33 7.06 13.82
CA MET A 265 -7.04 7.18 15.25
C MET A 265 -6.74 5.83 15.90
N GLN A 266 -7.41 4.77 15.43
CA GLN A 266 -7.09 3.41 15.85
C GLN A 266 -5.68 3.03 15.44
N GLY A 267 -5.26 3.32 14.19
CA GLY A 267 -3.88 3.09 13.72
C GLY A 267 -2.83 3.80 14.60
N LYS A 268 -3.08 5.07 14.96
CA LYS A 268 -2.20 5.80 15.90
C LYS A 268 -2.12 5.13 17.28
N LYS A 269 -3.22 4.63 17.79
CA LYS A 269 -3.25 3.94 19.09
C LYS A 269 -2.50 2.61 19.05
N ASP A 270 -2.75 1.80 18.03
CA ASP A 270 -2.18 0.46 17.92
C ASP A 270 -0.68 0.50 17.62
N ALA A 271 -0.19 1.59 17.00
CA ALA A 271 1.23 1.82 16.75
C ALA A 271 2.10 1.95 18.01
N GLN A 272 1.52 2.16 19.19
CA GLN A 272 2.26 2.31 20.46
C GLN A 272 3.15 1.08 20.75
N ALA A 273 2.72 -0.11 20.35
CA ALA A 273 3.49 -1.34 20.53
C ALA A 273 4.79 -1.40 19.70
N ILE A 274 4.90 -0.59 18.65
CA ILE A 274 6.04 -0.64 17.72
C ILE A 274 7.35 -0.25 18.41
N ALA A 275 7.33 0.83 19.19
CA ALA A 275 8.53 1.37 19.82
C ALA A 275 9.20 0.36 20.75
N ASP A 276 8.43 -0.42 21.48
CA ASP A 276 8.95 -1.45 22.39
C ASP A 276 9.43 -2.69 21.61
N PHE A 277 8.74 -3.04 20.54
CA PHE A 277 9.11 -4.19 19.71
C PHE A 277 10.45 -3.99 18.98
N ILE A 278 10.73 -2.80 18.44
CA ILE A 278 11.94 -2.56 17.63
C ILE A 278 13.19 -2.29 18.48
N ARG A 279 13.08 -2.00 19.77
CA ARG A 279 14.20 -1.92 20.72
C ARG A 279 14.76 -3.32 20.99
#